data_1307527697790b8e3cf8892c324640b7
#
_entry.id   1307527697790b8e3cf8892c324640b7
#
_cell.length_a   1.000
_cell.length_b   1.000
_cell.length_c   1.000
_cell.angle_alpha   90.00
_cell.angle_beta   90.00
_cell.angle_gamma   90.00
#
_symmetry.space_group_name_H-M   'P 1'
#
loop_
_entity.id
_entity.type
_entity.pdbx_description
1 polymer ?
#
loop_
_entity_poly.entity_id
_entity_poly.type
_entity_poly.pdbx_seq_one_letter_code
_entity_poly.pdbx_strand_id
1 'polypeptide(L)'
;MVDTNSKNAKIRSSIQSKRSKLSTREIKLNSIQLTSHLTAHPLFKRSKRIAGFIANNGEQDPASILELAQDRGKQCFLPVLNQLYSNRLWFAPYLKRFSKQDTLKPNRYGIPEPPIYPPKNIAPWSFDLVLVPLVAFDKYGGRIGMGGGYYDRTFSFTKQQNYIESRRSTFLLGIAHKFQEVDKIAQAAWDVPIDGIATEEGIILF
;
A
#
# COMPACT_ATOMS: atom_id res chain seq x y z
N MET A 1 20.05 1.50 25.13
CA MET A 1 19.46 1.45 23.77
C MET A 1 17.95 1.61 23.92
N VAL A 2 17.38 2.69 23.39
CA VAL A 2 15.91 2.82 23.36
C VAL A 2 15.41 1.77 22.37
N ASP A 3 14.56 0.87 22.86
CA ASP A 3 14.01 -0.21 22.07
C ASP A 3 13.27 0.37 20.84
N THR A 4 13.76 0.08 19.65
CA THR A 4 13.20 0.50 18.36
C THR A 4 11.70 0.19 18.28
N ASN A 5 11.29 -0.96 18.84
CA ASN A 5 9.91 -1.38 18.89
C ASN A 5 9.04 -0.43 19.73
N SER A 6 9.55 0.02 20.88
CA SER A 6 8.84 0.96 21.77
C SER A 6 8.64 2.33 21.10
N LYS A 7 9.67 2.85 20.41
CA LYS A 7 9.59 4.11 19.69
C LYS A 7 8.57 4.04 18.55
N ASN A 8 8.65 3.01 17.73
CA ASN A 8 7.72 2.80 16.63
C ASN A 8 6.27 2.56 17.11
N ALA A 9 6.08 1.91 18.27
CA ALA A 9 4.77 1.73 18.89
C ALA A 9 4.13 3.07 19.30
N LYS A 10 4.91 3.99 19.88
CA LYS A 10 4.43 5.34 20.25
C LYS A 10 4.01 6.15 19.02
N ILE A 11 4.85 6.13 17.95
CA ILE A 11 4.51 6.79 16.68
C ILE A 11 3.21 6.21 16.13
N ARG A 12 3.09 4.89 16.08
CA ARG A 12 1.89 4.20 15.59
C ARG A 12 0.63 4.64 16.34
N SER A 13 0.66 4.62 17.66
CA SER A 13 -0.49 5.02 18.50
C SER A 13 -0.87 6.49 18.26
N SER A 14 0.11 7.39 18.22
CA SER A 14 -0.11 8.83 17.98
C SER A 14 -0.77 9.09 16.62
N ILE A 15 -0.23 8.49 15.56
CA ILE A 15 -0.76 8.67 14.20
C ILE A 15 -2.15 8.03 14.05
N GLN A 16 -2.38 6.85 14.61
CA GLN A 16 -3.71 6.23 14.61
C GLN A 16 -4.74 7.08 15.32
N SER A 17 -4.38 7.69 16.45
CA SER A 17 -5.26 8.64 17.15
C SER A 17 -5.57 9.89 16.32
N LYS A 18 -4.62 10.43 15.55
CA LYS A 18 -4.88 11.52 14.61
C LYS A 18 -5.81 11.08 13.48
N ARG A 19 -5.55 9.92 12.90
CA ARG A 19 -6.31 9.35 11.80
C ARG A 19 -7.78 9.10 12.17
N SER A 20 -8.04 8.59 13.39
CA SER A 20 -9.40 8.34 13.88
C SER A 20 -10.24 9.61 14.10
N LYS A 21 -9.61 10.78 14.11
CA LYS A 21 -10.29 12.09 14.25
C LYS A 21 -10.66 12.71 12.91
N LEU A 22 -10.19 12.17 11.80
CA LEU A 22 -10.55 12.65 10.48
C LEU A 22 -12.03 12.40 10.19
N SER A 23 -12.71 13.41 9.72
CA SER A 23 -14.07 13.26 9.21
C SER A 23 -14.09 12.52 7.87
N THR A 24 -15.19 11.87 7.56
CA THR A 24 -15.41 11.23 6.24
C THR A 24 -15.21 12.22 5.09
N ARG A 25 -15.57 13.50 5.30
CA ARG A 25 -15.38 14.55 4.30
C ARG A 25 -13.91 14.84 4.04
N GLU A 26 -13.09 14.96 5.10
CA GLU A 26 -11.64 15.19 4.96
C GLU A 26 -10.96 14.02 4.25
N ILE A 27 -11.25 12.78 4.67
CA ILE A 27 -10.71 11.58 4.00
C ILE A 27 -11.06 11.59 2.52
N LYS A 28 -12.32 11.89 2.17
CA LYS A 28 -12.77 11.94 0.78
C LYS A 28 -12.05 13.03 -0.03
N LEU A 29 -11.92 14.25 0.51
CA LEU A 29 -11.23 15.35 -0.17
C LEU A 29 -9.75 15.01 -0.39
N ASN A 30 -9.07 14.50 0.63
CA ASN A 30 -7.68 14.10 0.54
C ASN A 30 -7.49 12.99 -0.50
N SER A 31 -8.39 12.01 -0.54
CA SER A 31 -8.35 10.92 -1.54
C SER A 31 -8.58 11.40 -2.97
N ILE A 32 -9.42 12.43 -3.17
CA ILE A 32 -9.60 13.08 -4.49
C ILE A 32 -8.31 13.77 -4.94
N GLN A 33 -7.66 14.53 -4.06
CA GLN A 33 -6.41 15.23 -4.37
C GLN A 33 -5.29 14.23 -4.67
N LEU A 34 -5.11 13.21 -3.81
CA LEU A 34 -4.19 12.11 -4.02
C LEU A 34 -4.42 11.45 -5.40
N THR A 35 -5.67 11.14 -5.73
CA THR A 35 -6.04 10.52 -7.00
C THR A 35 -5.64 11.39 -8.17
N SER A 36 -5.90 12.69 -8.10
CA SER A 36 -5.51 13.68 -9.13
C SER A 36 -3.99 13.68 -9.35
N HIS A 37 -3.21 13.81 -8.26
CA HIS A 37 -1.75 13.82 -8.34
C HIS A 37 -1.20 12.52 -8.94
N LEU A 38 -1.65 11.38 -8.44
CA LEU A 38 -1.09 10.09 -8.89
C LEU A 38 -1.47 9.75 -10.32
N THR A 39 -2.72 9.99 -10.73
CA THR A 39 -3.17 9.62 -12.09
C THR A 39 -2.60 10.53 -13.17
N ALA A 40 -2.11 11.72 -12.83
CA ALA A 40 -1.35 12.60 -13.72
C ALA A 40 0.14 12.23 -13.80
N HIS A 41 0.68 11.53 -12.81
CA HIS A 41 2.11 11.22 -12.69
C HIS A 41 2.58 10.17 -13.72
N PRO A 42 3.81 10.30 -14.29
CA PRO A 42 4.37 9.35 -15.25
C PRO A 42 4.42 7.90 -14.72
N LEU A 43 4.68 7.72 -13.42
CA LEU A 43 4.69 6.42 -12.77
C LEU A 43 3.37 5.67 -12.99
N PHE A 44 2.23 6.31 -12.74
CA PHE A 44 0.92 5.72 -12.98
C PHE A 44 0.67 5.47 -14.48
N LYS A 45 1.02 6.44 -15.33
CA LYS A 45 0.78 6.35 -16.78
C LYS A 45 1.47 5.13 -17.39
N ARG A 46 2.74 4.86 -17.03
CA ARG A 46 3.53 3.74 -17.55
C ARG A 46 3.19 2.38 -16.95
N SER A 47 2.63 2.35 -15.73
CA SER A 47 2.28 1.12 -15.02
C SER A 47 1.10 0.43 -15.69
N LYS A 48 1.21 -0.88 -15.97
CA LYS A 48 0.16 -1.72 -16.55
C LYS A 48 -0.50 -2.60 -15.49
N ARG A 49 0.28 -3.11 -14.52
CA ARG A 49 -0.18 -3.93 -13.40
C ARG A 49 -0.01 -3.18 -12.10
N ILE A 50 -1.13 -2.87 -11.46
CA ILE A 50 -1.17 -2.07 -10.24
C ILE A 50 -1.81 -2.88 -9.12
N ALA A 51 -1.10 -3.07 -8.02
CA ALA A 51 -1.67 -3.59 -6.79
C ALA A 51 -2.08 -2.42 -5.88
N GLY A 52 -3.29 -2.48 -5.36
CA GLY A 52 -3.79 -1.53 -4.36
C GLY A 52 -4.13 -2.23 -3.05
N PHE A 53 -4.95 -1.58 -2.25
CA PHE A 53 -5.49 -2.12 -1.00
C PHE A 53 -6.89 -1.54 -0.76
N ILE A 54 -7.62 -2.12 0.18
CA ILE A 54 -8.88 -1.57 0.67
C ILE A 54 -8.57 -0.75 1.93
N ALA A 55 -8.92 0.53 1.88
CA ALA A 55 -8.66 1.45 2.99
C ALA A 55 -9.45 1.05 4.24
N ASN A 56 -8.82 1.15 5.39
CA ASN A 56 -9.41 0.84 6.68
C ASN A 56 -8.94 1.87 7.73
N ASN A 57 -9.72 2.09 8.77
CA ASN A 57 -9.36 2.93 9.91
C ASN A 57 -8.82 4.33 9.52
N GLY A 58 -9.52 5.02 8.60
CA GLY A 58 -9.17 6.39 8.19
C GLY A 58 -7.94 6.48 7.29
N GLU A 59 -7.54 5.41 6.62
CA GLU A 59 -6.50 5.45 5.59
C GLU A 59 -6.95 6.29 4.38
N GLN A 60 -5.99 6.83 3.63
CA GLN A 60 -6.23 7.37 2.30
C GLN A 60 -6.80 6.24 1.42
N ASP A 61 -7.91 6.51 0.75
CA ASP A 61 -8.61 5.49 -0.04
C ASP A 61 -8.11 5.48 -1.49
N PRO A 62 -7.45 4.39 -1.95
CA PRO A 62 -6.99 4.26 -3.32
C PRO A 62 -8.07 3.76 -4.29
N ALA A 63 -9.32 3.57 -3.87
CA ALA A 63 -10.37 2.98 -4.71
C ALA A 63 -10.54 3.72 -6.04
N SER A 64 -10.62 5.06 -6.01
CA SER A 64 -10.74 5.88 -7.22
C SER A 64 -9.53 5.76 -8.14
N ILE A 65 -8.33 5.57 -7.61
CA ILE A 65 -7.11 5.32 -8.40
C ILE A 65 -7.23 4.00 -9.15
N LEU A 66 -7.69 2.94 -8.47
CA LEU A 66 -7.87 1.61 -9.06
C LEU A 66 -8.99 1.60 -10.11
N GLU A 67 -10.07 2.32 -9.86
CA GLU A 67 -11.17 2.47 -10.83
C GLU A 67 -10.70 3.17 -12.11
N LEU A 68 -10.03 4.32 -11.97
CA LEU A 68 -9.46 5.04 -13.11
C LEU A 68 -8.37 4.23 -13.85
N ALA A 69 -7.62 3.41 -13.13
CA ALA A 69 -6.66 2.50 -13.74
C ALA A 69 -7.37 1.48 -14.65
N GLN A 70 -8.47 0.88 -14.18
CA GLN A 70 -9.25 -0.06 -14.98
C GLN A 70 -9.93 0.61 -16.18
N ASP A 71 -10.48 1.81 -16.00
CA ASP A 71 -11.07 2.59 -17.09
C ASP A 71 -10.03 2.93 -18.20
N ARG A 72 -8.73 2.92 -17.84
CA ARG A 72 -7.61 3.08 -18.77
C ARG A 72 -6.98 1.74 -19.24
N GLY A 73 -7.69 0.63 -19.05
CA GLY A 73 -7.25 -0.70 -19.50
C GLY A 73 -6.12 -1.32 -18.69
N LYS A 74 -5.81 -0.81 -17.49
CA LYS A 74 -4.78 -1.39 -16.61
C LYS A 74 -5.35 -2.55 -15.79
N GLN A 75 -4.48 -3.48 -15.43
CA GLN A 75 -4.83 -4.61 -14.57
C GLN A 75 -4.65 -4.21 -13.10
N CYS A 76 -5.71 -4.35 -12.31
CA CYS A 76 -5.70 -4.01 -10.89
C CYS A 76 -5.86 -5.26 -10.01
N PHE A 77 -5.20 -5.22 -8.85
CA PHE A 77 -5.15 -6.35 -7.92
C PHE A 77 -5.28 -5.87 -6.48
N LEU A 78 -5.87 -6.72 -5.63
CA LEU A 78 -5.94 -6.50 -4.19
C LEU A 78 -5.20 -7.61 -3.44
N PRO A 79 -4.59 -7.28 -2.30
CA PRO A 79 -3.92 -8.26 -1.46
C PRO A 79 -4.94 -9.20 -0.83
N VAL A 80 -4.55 -10.46 -0.72
CA VAL A 80 -5.28 -11.52 -0.02
C VAL A 80 -4.32 -12.21 0.93
N LEU A 81 -4.79 -12.56 2.12
CA LEU A 81 -3.95 -13.26 3.09
C LEU A 81 -3.56 -14.63 2.54
N ASN A 82 -2.26 -14.90 2.51
CA ASN A 82 -1.75 -16.19 2.09
C ASN A 82 -2.12 -17.26 3.14
N GLN A 83 -2.80 -18.30 2.72
CA GLN A 83 -3.23 -19.39 3.60
C GLN A 83 -2.11 -20.40 3.89
N LEU A 84 -1.13 -20.52 3.01
CA LEU A 84 -0.03 -21.48 3.10
C LEU A 84 1.18 -20.94 3.85
N TYR A 85 1.47 -19.63 3.68
CA TYR A 85 2.62 -18.97 4.28
C TYR A 85 2.16 -17.85 5.21
N SER A 86 2.49 -17.96 6.48
CA SER A 86 2.13 -16.97 7.47
C SER A 86 2.71 -15.58 7.13
N ASN A 87 1.88 -14.55 7.30
CA ASN A 87 2.22 -13.15 7.12
C ASN A 87 2.80 -12.78 5.74
N ARG A 88 2.39 -13.47 4.68
CA ARG A 88 2.60 -13.09 3.27
C ARG A 88 1.28 -12.79 2.60
N LEU A 89 1.35 -12.04 1.51
CA LEU A 89 0.22 -11.69 0.68
C LEU A 89 0.27 -12.43 -0.65
N TRP A 90 -0.88 -12.88 -1.08
CA TRP A 90 -1.18 -13.13 -2.47
C TRP A 90 -1.88 -11.92 -3.05
N PHE A 91 -2.05 -11.88 -4.37
CA PHE A 91 -2.77 -10.80 -5.03
C PHE A 91 -3.77 -11.40 -6.01
N ALA A 92 -5.05 -11.08 -5.78
CA ALA A 92 -6.14 -11.50 -6.64
C ALA A 92 -6.60 -10.34 -7.55
N PRO A 93 -7.05 -10.63 -8.78
CA PRO A 93 -7.59 -9.60 -9.67
C PRO A 93 -8.72 -8.82 -9.00
N TYR A 94 -8.64 -7.49 -9.07
CA TYR A 94 -9.69 -6.59 -8.64
C TYR A 94 -10.44 -6.07 -9.86
N LEU A 95 -11.75 -6.26 -9.90
CA LEU A 95 -12.61 -5.75 -10.97
C LEU A 95 -13.60 -4.74 -10.39
N LYS A 96 -13.82 -3.64 -11.08
CA LYS A 96 -14.76 -2.56 -10.70
C LYS A 96 -16.15 -3.09 -10.32
N ARG A 97 -16.59 -4.19 -10.95
CA ARG A 97 -17.85 -4.88 -10.61
C ARG A 97 -17.87 -5.45 -9.18
N PHE A 98 -16.70 -5.69 -8.56
CA PHE A 98 -16.61 -6.18 -7.18
C PHE A 98 -16.82 -5.06 -6.15
N SER A 99 -16.74 -3.78 -6.54
CA SER A 99 -17.10 -2.65 -5.68
C SER A 99 -18.62 -2.55 -5.41
N LYS A 100 -19.41 -3.24 -6.21
CA LYS A 100 -20.88 -3.33 -6.08
C LYS A 100 -21.27 -4.67 -5.47
N GLN A 101 -21.04 -4.84 -4.15
CA GLN A 101 -21.61 -5.88 -3.29
C GLN A 101 -21.22 -7.35 -3.48
N ASP A 102 -21.20 -8.08 -2.36
CA ASP A 102 -21.32 -9.52 -2.11
C ASP A 102 -20.20 -10.47 -2.53
N THR A 103 -19.18 -10.01 -3.28
CA THR A 103 -18.10 -10.89 -3.69
C THR A 103 -16.85 -10.80 -2.79
N LEU A 104 -16.72 -9.71 -2.01
CA LEU A 104 -15.63 -9.57 -1.07
C LEU A 104 -16.03 -10.17 0.28
N LYS A 105 -15.17 -11.00 0.86
CA LYS A 105 -15.38 -11.57 2.20
C LYS A 105 -14.39 -10.98 3.19
N PRO A 106 -14.83 -10.64 4.42
CA PRO A 106 -13.92 -10.12 5.42
C PRO A 106 -12.90 -11.20 5.84
N ASN A 107 -11.64 -10.81 5.87
CA ASN A 107 -10.57 -11.64 6.42
C ASN A 107 -10.57 -11.59 7.96
N ARG A 108 -9.59 -12.26 8.60
CA ARG A 108 -9.45 -12.29 10.07
C ARG A 108 -9.24 -10.93 10.74
N TYR A 109 -8.96 -9.88 9.95
CA TYR A 109 -8.84 -8.49 10.41
C TYR A 109 -10.07 -7.63 10.08
N GLY A 110 -11.14 -8.25 9.54
CA GLY A 110 -12.35 -7.56 9.11
C GLY A 110 -12.18 -6.78 7.79
N ILE A 111 -11.05 -6.92 7.08
CA ILE A 111 -10.80 -6.25 5.82
C ILE A 111 -11.39 -7.10 4.68
N PRO A 112 -12.23 -6.53 3.80
CA PRO A 112 -12.77 -7.26 2.67
C PRO A 112 -11.68 -7.74 1.71
N GLU A 113 -11.74 -8.99 1.29
CA GLU A 113 -10.81 -9.60 0.34
C GLU A 113 -11.56 -10.17 -0.86
N PRO A 114 -11.01 -10.07 -2.07
CA PRO A 114 -11.56 -10.77 -3.22
C PRO A 114 -11.42 -12.28 -3.06
N PRO A 115 -12.32 -13.07 -3.66
CA PRO A 115 -12.21 -14.52 -3.61
C PRO A 115 -10.92 -15.00 -4.30
N ILE A 116 -10.28 -15.99 -3.68
CA ILE A 116 -9.07 -16.62 -4.22
C ILE A 116 -9.51 -17.61 -5.30
N TYR A 117 -9.14 -17.36 -6.54
CA TYR A 117 -9.32 -18.28 -7.65
C TYR A 117 -7.94 -18.77 -8.16
N PRO A 118 -7.41 -19.90 -7.70
CA PRO A 118 -6.26 -20.51 -8.33
C PRO A 118 -6.60 -20.89 -9.78
N PRO A 119 -5.73 -20.65 -10.76
CA PRO A 119 -4.35 -20.18 -10.76
C PRO A 119 -4.19 -18.65 -11.03
N LYS A 120 -5.18 -17.81 -10.71
CA LYS A 120 -5.20 -16.38 -11.07
C LYS A 120 -4.43 -15.49 -10.10
N ASN A 121 -3.77 -16.04 -9.09
CA ASN A 121 -2.93 -15.26 -8.20
C ASN A 121 -1.66 -14.79 -8.92
N ILE A 122 -1.40 -13.50 -8.85
CA ILE A 122 -0.24 -12.89 -9.49
C ILE A 122 0.91 -12.81 -8.50
N ALA A 123 2.09 -13.17 -8.98
CA ALA A 123 3.31 -13.08 -8.19
C ALA A 123 3.69 -11.62 -7.90
N PRO A 124 4.17 -11.29 -6.67
CA PRO A 124 4.47 -9.91 -6.27
C PRO A 124 5.46 -9.19 -7.19
N TRP A 125 6.41 -9.90 -7.79
CA TRP A 125 7.41 -9.35 -8.73
C TRP A 125 6.86 -9.05 -10.13
N SER A 126 5.57 -9.31 -10.37
CA SER A 126 4.92 -9.02 -11.65
C SER A 126 4.27 -7.64 -11.71
N PHE A 127 4.24 -6.91 -10.60
CA PHE A 127 3.65 -5.58 -10.55
C PHE A 127 4.61 -4.50 -11.02
N ASP A 128 4.09 -3.51 -11.73
CA ASP A 128 4.81 -2.29 -12.07
C ASP A 128 4.72 -1.30 -10.90
N LEU A 129 3.56 -1.22 -10.24
CA LEU A 129 3.27 -0.31 -9.15
C LEU A 129 2.48 -1.02 -8.05
N VAL A 130 2.93 -0.86 -6.81
CA VAL A 130 2.21 -1.33 -5.61
C VAL A 130 1.92 -0.14 -4.72
N LEU A 131 0.65 0.11 -4.47
CA LEU A 131 0.18 1.09 -3.49
C LEU A 131 0.26 0.45 -2.12
N VAL A 132 1.11 0.99 -1.25
CA VAL A 132 1.44 0.39 0.06
C VAL A 132 0.74 1.18 1.17
N PRO A 133 -0.18 0.56 1.95
CA PRO A 133 -0.72 1.19 3.15
C PRO A 133 0.34 1.30 4.24
N LEU A 134 0.29 2.37 5.01
CA LEU A 134 1.22 2.59 6.11
C LEU A 134 0.62 3.46 7.23
N VAL A 135 1.23 3.42 8.39
CA VAL A 135 0.87 4.26 9.52
C VAL A 135 1.69 5.54 9.55
N ALA A 136 2.99 5.45 9.33
CA ALA A 136 3.88 6.61 9.28
C ALA A 136 4.98 6.37 8.23
N PHE A 137 5.53 7.47 7.71
CA PHE A 137 6.65 7.44 6.76
C PHE A 137 7.64 8.56 7.09
N ASP A 138 8.87 8.42 6.59
CA ASP A 138 9.88 9.47 6.64
C ASP A 138 10.44 9.78 5.23
N LYS A 139 11.19 10.85 5.13
CA LYS A 139 11.79 11.32 3.87
C LYS A 139 12.92 10.44 3.31
N TYR A 140 13.24 9.34 3.98
CA TYR A 140 14.28 8.38 3.58
C TYR A 140 13.71 7.06 3.09
N GLY A 141 12.40 6.97 2.87
CA GLY A 141 11.72 5.74 2.46
C GLY A 141 11.40 4.78 3.61
N GLY A 142 11.67 5.20 4.86
CA GLY A 142 11.27 4.45 6.04
C GLY A 142 9.76 4.47 6.21
N ARG A 143 9.17 3.33 6.61
CA ARG A 143 7.75 3.24 6.90
C ARG A 143 7.45 2.43 8.16
N ILE A 144 6.39 2.79 8.84
CA ILE A 144 5.77 2.00 9.91
C ILE A 144 4.44 1.47 9.40
N GLY A 145 4.28 0.14 9.39
CA GLY A 145 3.01 -0.53 9.13
C GLY A 145 2.26 -0.87 10.42
N MET A 146 1.20 -1.66 10.31
CA MET A 146 0.37 -2.13 11.43
C MET A 146 1.05 -3.19 12.33
N GLY A 147 2.28 -3.63 12.00
CA GLY A 147 3.07 -4.57 12.80
C GLY A 147 3.02 -6.03 12.35
N GLY A 148 2.20 -6.40 11.39
CA GLY A 148 2.09 -7.77 10.87
C GLY A 148 3.24 -8.20 9.95
N GLY A 149 4.02 -7.27 9.40
CA GLY A 149 5.15 -7.53 8.51
C GLY A 149 4.77 -8.14 7.16
N TYR A 150 3.52 -8.02 6.74
CA TYR A 150 3.01 -8.63 5.51
C TYR A 150 3.72 -8.12 4.26
N TYR A 151 3.84 -6.80 4.12
CA TYR A 151 4.50 -6.17 2.98
C TYR A 151 6.00 -6.46 2.99
N ASP A 152 6.65 -6.43 4.15
CA ASP A 152 8.09 -6.71 4.27
C ASP A 152 8.42 -8.13 3.83
N ARG A 153 7.65 -9.13 4.27
CA ARG A 153 7.87 -10.52 3.85
C ARG A 153 7.48 -10.76 2.39
N THR A 154 6.45 -10.09 1.90
CA THR A 154 5.97 -10.27 0.53
C THR A 154 6.93 -9.65 -0.48
N PHE A 155 7.49 -8.48 -0.18
CA PHE A 155 8.37 -7.72 -1.07
C PHE A 155 9.85 -7.81 -0.68
N SER A 156 10.25 -8.73 0.20
CA SER A 156 11.66 -8.95 0.58
C SER A 156 12.60 -9.20 -0.62
N PHE A 157 12.07 -9.72 -1.72
CA PHE A 157 12.82 -9.96 -2.96
C PHE A 157 13.36 -8.68 -3.59
N THR A 158 12.75 -7.51 -3.37
CA THR A 158 13.22 -6.23 -3.91
C THR A 158 14.60 -5.83 -3.38
N LYS A 159 15.01 -6.40 -2.26
CA LYS A 159 16.34 -6.20 -1.64
C LYS A 159 17.42 -7.17 -2.18
N GLN A 160 17.05 -8.12 -3.04
CA GLN A 160 18.00 -9.10 -3.58
C GLN A 160 18.76 -8.50 -4.76
N GLN A 161 20.09 -8.70 -4.79
CA GLN A 161 20.98 -8.17 -5.82
C GLN A 161 20.53 -8.53 -7.24
N ASN A 162 20.20 -9.81 -7.46
CA ASN A 162 19.76 -10.30 -8.78
C ASN A 162 18.47 -9.62 -9.27
N TYR A 163 17.59 -9.20 -8.36
CA TYR A 163 16.37 -8.49 -8.71
C TYR A 163 16.66 -7.04 -9.09
N ILE A 164 17.54 -6.37 -8.34
CA ILE A 164 17.97 -4.98 -8.61
C ILE A 164 18.63 -4.90 -10.00
N GLU A 165 19.44 -5.89 -10.37
CA GLU A 165 20.13 -5.97 -11.66
C GLU A 165 19.21 -6.34 -12.84
N SER A 166 18.06 -6.96 -12.58
CA SER A 166 17.14 -7.45 -13.63
C SER A 166 16.39 -6.38 -14.42
N ARG A 167 16.55 -5.09 -14.09
CA ARG A 167 15.81 -3.94 -14.67
C ARG A 167 14.27 -4.03 -14.57
N ARG A 168 13.74 -5.05 -13.92
CA ARG A 168 12.31 -5.20 -13.60
C ARG A 168 12.13 -4.79 -12.16
N SER A 169 11.73 -3.56 -11.92
CA SER A 169 11.50 -3.08 -10.56
C SER A 169 10.01 -2.88 -10.30
N THR A 170 9.48 -3.66 -9.37
CA THR A 170 8.20 -3.35 -8.74
C THR A 170 8.38 -2.08 -7.91
N PHE A 171 7.68 -1.02 -8.24
CA PHE A 171 7.75 0.25 -7.52
C PHE A 171 6.79 0.24 -6.33
N LEU A 172 7.31 0.43 -5.12
CA LEU A 172 6.54 0.47 -3.88
C LEU A 172 6.23 1.93 -3.52
N LEU A 173 5.01 2.38 -3.80
CA LEU A 173 4.55 3.74 -3.51
C LEU A 173 3.69 3.74 -2.24
N GLY A 174 4.17 4.37 -1.17
CA GLY A 174 3.38 4.58 0.03
C GLY A 174 2.17 5.47 -0.24
N ILE A 175 1.05 5.17 0.38
CA ILE A 175 -0.19 5.96 0.32
C ILE A 175 -0.52 6.42 1.73
N ALA A 176 -0.53 7.74 1.95
CA ALA A 176 -0.70 8.30 3.29
C ALA A 176 -1.31 9.69 3.26
N HIS A 177 -1.82 10.15 4.40
CA HIS A 177 -2.05 11.57 4.63
C HIS A 177 -0.74 12.26 4.96
N LYS A 178 -0.56 13.51 4.57
CA LYS A 178 0.66 14.28 4.83
C LYS A 178 1.06 14.30 6.31
N PHE A 179 0.11 14.42 7.23
CA PHE A 179 0.38 14.42 8.67
C PHE A 179 0.98 13.10 9.22
N GLN A 180 1.04 12.05 8.42
CA GLN A 180 1.69 10.78 8.79
C GLN A 180 3.21 10.83 8.58
N GLU A 181 3.74 11.92 8.04
CA GLU A 181 5.19 12.15 7.96
C GLU A 181 5.80 12.36 9.34
N VAL A 182 6.94 11.72 9.57
CA VAL A 182 7.74 11.84 10.79
C VAL A 182 9.21 12.08 10.43
N ASP A 183 9.99 12.64 11.35
CA ASP A 183 11.39 13.01 11.08
C ASP A 183 12.25 11.84 10.66
N LYS A 184 12.19 10.73 11.41
CA LYS A 184 12.99 9.52 11.14
C LYS A 184 12.38 8.29 11.78
N ILE A 185 12.32 7.21 11.01
CA ILE A 185 11.89 5.89 11.44
C ILE A 185 13.10 5.01 11.68
N ALA A 186 13.13 4.34 12.82
CA ALA A 186 14.12 3.32 13.09
C ALA A 186 13.75 2.05 12.31
N GLN A 187 14.53 1.74 11.28
CA GLN A 187 14.33 0.56 10.44
C GLN A 187 15.11 -0.64 10.95
N ALA A 188 14.51 -1.82 10.83
CA ALA A 188 15.20 -3.09 11.03
C ALA A 188 15.77 -3.61 9.70
N ALA A 189 16.72 -4.53 9.78
CA ALA A 189 17.38 -5.09 8.58
C ALA A 189 16.42 -5.79 7.61
N TRP A 190 15.29 -6.27 8.10
CA TRP A 190 14.25 -6.93 7.28
C TRP A 190 13.20 -5.98 6.72
N ASP A 191 13.11 -4.73 7.18
CA ASP A 191 12.15 -3.77 6.65
C ASP A 191 12.47 -3.45 5.18
N VAL A 192 11.44 -3.44 4.35
CA VAL A 192 11.54 -3.07 2.94
C VAL A 192 11.17 -1.60 2.81
N PRO A 193 12.08 -0.73 2.34
CA PRO A 193 11.76 0.67 2.14
C PRO A 193 10.72 0.85 1.02
N ILE A 194 10.02 1.98 1.03
CA ILE A 194 9.21 2.43 -0.11
C ILE A 194 10.08 3.28 -1.05
N ASP A 195 9.76 3.25 -2.34
CA ASP A 195 10.47 3.99 -3.39
C ASP A 195 9.95 5.43 -3.54
N GLY A 196 8.82 5.73 -2.91
CA GLY A 196 8.20 7.04 -2.89
C GLY A 196 6.95 7.05 -2.02
N ILE A 197 6.39 8.24 -1.86
CA ILE A 197 5.16 8.49 -1.10
C ILE A 197 4.22 9.38 -1.92
N ALA A 198 2.94 9.08 -1.88
CA ALA A 198 1.88 9.92 -2.42
C ALA A 198 0.93 10.33 -1.29
N THR A 199 0.67 11.62 -1.20
CA THR A 199 -0.25 12.25 -0.25
C THR A 199 -1.23 13.16 -1.00
N GLU A 200 -2.14 13.79 -0.27
CA GLU A 200 -3.00 14.85 -0.80
C GLU A 200 -2.22 16.08 -1.29
N GLU A 201 -0.97 16.27 -0.84
CA GLU A 201 -0.13 17.40 -1.25
C GLU A 201 0.74 17.09 -2.48
N GLY A 202 0.87 15.82 -2.88
CA GLY A 202 1.64 15.44 -4.05
C GLY A 202 2.42 14.13 -3.88
N ILE A 203 3.39 13.92 -4.76
CA ILE A 203 4.22 12.71 -4.82
C ILE A 203 5.69 13.08 -4.64
N ILE A 204 6.37 12.36 -3.76
CA ILE A 204 7.81 12.45 -3.54
C ILE A 204 8.41 11.08 -3.84
N LEU A 205 9.46 11.03 -4.65
CA LEU A 205 10.25 9.83 -4.94
C LEU A 205 11.54 9.90 -4.13
N PHE A 206 11.98 8.77 -3.58
CA PHE A 206 13.19 8.66 -2.75
C PHE A 206 14.39 8.17 -3.52
#